data_c151cc95ed9ebbd0ca8d3a38d8fbaec7
#
_entry.id   c151cc95ed9ebbd0ca8d3a38d8fbaec7
#
_cell.length_a   1.000
_cell.length_b   1.000
_cell.length_c   1.000
_cell.angle_alpha   90.00
_cell.angle_beta   90.00
_cell.angle_gamma   90.00
#
_symmetry.space_group_name_H-M   'P 1'
#
loop_
_entity.id
_entity.type
_entity.pdbx_description
1 polymer ?
#
loop_
_entity_poly.entity_id
_entity_poly.type
_entity_poly.pdbx_seq_one_letter_code
_entity_poly.pdbx_strand_id
1 'polypeptide(L)'
;MAYLFLDAGDSVALSEPVYPGAMAAFRAFTERFIPVPLDAQGMITTELERLLAKRKAAGESLPKFIYDVPNGNNPAGVSLSPERRGHLLQLASKYDLLILEDDPYQLVQLEDRDPLPTLQSLDPEERVVRLDSFSKIFAPGLRLGYASGPAEIIRYFQL
;
A
#
# COMPACT_ATOMS: atom_id res chain seq x y z
N MET A 1 12.61 3.39 1.30
CA MET A 1 11.20 3.54 1.75
C MET A 1 11.01 2.99 3.15
N ALA A 2 11.11 1.66 3.39
CA ALA A 2 10.96 1.11 4.76
C ALA A 2 11.83 1.85 5.79
N TYR A 3 13.06 2.17 5.47
CA TYR A 3 13.99 2.91 6.32
C TYR A 3 13.48 4.29 6.80
N LEU A 4 12.62 4.93 6.01
CA LEU A 4 12.10 6.26 6.37
C LEU A 4 10.90 6.20 7.32
N PHE A 5 10.18 5.09 7.34
CA PHE A 5 8.90 4.99 8.03
C PHE A 5 8.89 4.02 9.20
N LEU A 6 9.88 3.12 9.29
CA LEU A 6 9.87 2.04 10.27
C LEU A 6 11.03 2.13 11.23
N ASP A 7 10.70 2.18 12.50
CA ASP A 7 11.59 1.94 13.62
C ASP A 7 11.37 0.54 14.20
N ALA A 8 12.34 0.09 14.99
CA ALA A 8 12.25 -1.20 15.67
C ALA A 8 10.99 -1.25 16.57
N GLY A 9 10.13 -2.23 16.30
CA GLY A 9 8.88 -2.41 17.04
C GLY A 9 7.63 -1.80 16.41
N ASP A 10 7.77 -1.05 15.34
CA ASP A 10 6.64 -0.58 14.53
C ASP A 10 5.92 -1.74 13.84
N SER A 11 4.70 -1.50 13.38
CA SER A 11 3.94 -2.50 12.62
C SER A 11 3.49 -1.95 11.27
N VAL A 12 3.25 -2.87 10.34
CA VAL A 12 2.75 -2.59 8.98
C VAL A 12 1.48 -3.38 8.76
N ALA A 13 0.41 -2.74 8.29
CA ALA A 13 -0.76 -3.45 7.76
C ALA A 13 -0.52 -3.74 6.27
N LEU A 14 -0.83 -4.97 5.85
CA LEU A 14 -0.59 -5.40 4.47
C LEU A 14 -1.60 -6.46 4.04
N SER A 15 -1.86 -6.53 2.74
CA SER A 15 -2.69 -7.58 2.18
C SER A 15 -2.05 -8.96 2.32
N GLU A 16 -2.84 -9.99 2.57
CA GLU A 16 -2.37 -11.38 2.65
C GLU A 16 -3.16 -12.26 1.66
N PRO A 17 -2.45 -12.89 0.69
CA PRO A 17 -0.99 -12.94 0.49
C PRO A 17 -0.39 -11.61 0.04
N VAL A 18 0.90 -11.41 0.33
CA VAL A 18 1.67 -10.22 0.01
C VAL A 18 2.87 -10.54 -0.90
N TYR A 19 3.30 -9.56 -1.67
CA TYR A 19 4.50 -9.66 -2.50
C TYR A 19 5.75 -9.98 -1.65
N PRO A 20 6.44 -11.11 -1.92
CA PRO A 20 7.58 -11.54 -1.10
C PRO A 20 8.72 -10.53 -1.04
N GLY A 21 8.93 -9.73 -2.10
CA GLY A 21 9.96 -8.70 -2.14
C GLY A 21 9.69 -7.56 -1.16
N ALA A 22 8.43 -7.12 -1.04
CA ALA A 22 8.04 -6.12 -0.05
C ALA A 22 8.17 -6.67 1.37
N MET A 23 7.73 -7.91 1.61
CA MET A 23 7.88 -8.57 2.90
C MET A 23 9.35 -8.65 3.32
N ALA A 24 10.26 -9.02 2.41
CA ALA A 24 11.69 -9.08 2.69
C ALA A 24 12.26 -7.69 3.05
N ALA A 25 11.82 -6.64 2.35
CA ALA A 25 12.24 -5.28 2.65
C ALA A 25 11.74 -4.80 4.02
N PHE A 26 10.50 -5.12 4.40
CA PHE A 26 9.94 -4.71 5.70
C PHE A 26 10.56 -5.51 6.87
N ARG A 27 10.83 -6.79 6.68
CA ARG A 27 11.48 -7.65 7.70
C ARG A 27 12.86 -7.18 8.14
N ALA A 28 13.54 -6.36 7.34
CA ALA A 28 14.78 -5.74 7.75
C ALA A 28 14.59 -4.74 8.92
N PHE A 29 13.36 -4.28 9.17
CA PHE A 29 13.05 -3.27 10.17
C PHE A 29 12.05 -3.75 11.21
N THR A 30 11.09 -4.59 10.84
CA THR A 30 10.06 -5.09 11.74
C THR A 30 9.60 -6.51 11.39
N GLU A 31 9.23 -7.28 12.41
CA GLU A 31 8.53 -8.56 12.30
C GLU A 31 7.02 -8.42 12.64
N ARG A 32 6.53 -7.20 12.91
CA ARG A 32 5.16 -6.95 13.34
C ARG A 32 4.28 -6.60 12.15
N PHE A 33 3.60 -7.60 11.61
CA PHE A 33 2.66 -7.43 10.50
C PHE A 33 1.23 -7.61 10.96
N ILE A 34 0.33 -6.84 10.35
CA ILE A 34 -1.12 -6.94 10.51
C ILE A 34 -1.66 -7.44 9.16
N PRO A 35 -1.79 -8.77 9.00
CA PRO A 35 -2.26 -9.34 7.75
C PRO A 35 -3.75 -9.07 7.56
N VAL A 36 -4.12 -8.58 6.37
CA VAL A 36 -5.49 -8.30 5.97
C VAL A 36 -5.85 -9.20 4.80
N PRO A 37 -6.88 -10.04 4.90
CA PRO A 37 -7.24 -10.97 3.84
C PRO A 37 -7.70 -10.25 2.57
N LEU A 38 -7.55 -10.94 1.45
CA LEU A 38 -8.01 -10.54 0.12
C LEU A 38 -9.22 -11.40 -0.30
N ASP A 39 -10.04 -10.82 -1.18
CA ASP A 39 -11.02 -11.55 -1.99
C ASP A 39 -10.97 -11.09 -3.45
N ALA A 40 -11.96 -11.43 -4.26
CA ALA A 40 -12.02 -11.05 -5.67
C ALA A 40 -12.04 -9.52 -5.93
N GLN A 41 -12.28 -8.71 -4.90
CA GLN A 41 -12.29 -7.25 -4.97
C GLN A 41 -11.05 -6.62 -4.28
N GLY A 42 -10.00 -7.39 -4.04
CA GLY A 42 -8.77 -6.94 -3.39
C GLY A 42 -8.83 -7.01 -1.86
N MET A 43 -8.06 -6.16 -1.18
CA MET A 43 -8.02 -6.10 0.28
C MET A 43 -9.41 -5.92 0.88
N ILE A 44 -9.77 -6.74 1.87
CA ILE A 44 -11.05 -6.62 2.59
C ILE A 44 -10.93 -5.47 3.60
N THR A 45 -11.27 -4.27 3.17
CA THR A 45 -11.10 -3.04 3.96
C THR A 45 -11.95 -3.00 5.23
N THR A 46 -13.07 -3.70 5.28
CA THR A 46 -13.87 -3.87 6.50
C THR A 46 -13.15 -4.72 7.55
N GLU A 47 -12.37 -5.70 7.12
CA GLU A 47 -11.54 -6.49 8.02
C GLU A 47 -10.35 -5.66 8.55
N LEU A 48 -9.73 -4.84 7.68
CA LEU A 48 -8.72 -3.87 8.13
C LEU A 48 -9.30 -2.95 9.21
N GLU A 49 -10.49 -2.38 8.98
CA GLU A 49 -11.15 -1.52 9.96
C GLU A 49 -11.35 -2.24 11.31
N ARG A 50 -11.85 -3.47 11.27
CA ARG A 50 -12.05 -4.30 12.46
C ARG A 50 -10.74 -4.51 13.24
N LEU A 51 -9.63 -4.80 12.53
CA LEU A 51 -8.31 -4.99 13.12
C LEU A 51 -7.78 -3.70 13.75
N LEU A 52 -7.89 -2.56 13.05
CA LEU A 52 -7.46 -1.26 13.56
C LEU A 52 -8.28 -0.84 14.79
N ALA A 53 -9.62 -1.01 14.74
CA ALA A 53 -10.50 -0.71 15.86
C ALA A 53 -10.18 -1.56 17.10
N LYS A 54 -9.93 -2.85 16.91
CA LYS A 54 -9.54 -3.77 17.99
C LYS A 54 -8.23 -3.32 18.66
N ARG A 55 -7.21 -2.99 17.87
CA ARG A 55 -5.92 -2.51 18.39
C ARG A 55 -6.06 -1.20 19.17
N LYS A 56 -6.81 -0.25 18.59
CA LYS A 56 -7.08 1.05 19.26
C LYS A 56 -7.80 0.86 20.58
N ALA A 57 -8.80 0.00 20.63
CA ALA A 57 -9.54 -0.32 21.88
C ALA A 57 -8.67 -1.01 22.94
N ALA A 58 -7.69 -1.81 22.51
CA ALA A 58 -6.72 -2.46 23.38
C ALA A 58 -5.56 -1.54 23.84
N GLY A 59 -5.50 -0.29 23.37
CA GLY A 59 -4.38 0.61 23.63
C GLY A 59 -3.07 0.20 22.94
N GLU A 60 -3.16 -0.65 21.93
CA GLU A 60 -1.99 -1.07 21.15
C GLU A 60 -1.62 -0.02 20.09
N SER A 61 -0.33 0.06 19.74
CA SER A 61 0.14 0.92 18.66
C SER A 61 -0.51 0.54 17.33
N LEU A 62 -0.96 1.53 16.57
CA LEU A 62 -1.44 1.35 15.20
C LEU A 62 -0.25 1.13 14.24
N PRO A 63 -0.48 0.56 13.04
CA PRO A 63 0.57 0.44 12.05
C PRO A 63 1.05 1.82 11.58
N LYS A 64 2.28 1.93 11.12
CA LYS A 64 2.82 3.18 10.55
C LYS A 64 2.22 3.48 9.18
N PHE A 65 1.97 2.45 8.40
CA PHE A 65 1.33 2.57 7.10
C PHE A 65 0.60 1.28 6.70
N ILE A 66 -0.25 1.42 5.71
CA ILE A 66 -0.89 0.31 5.00
C ILE A 66 -0.14 0.12 3.68
N TYR A 67 0.34 -1.10 3.41
CA TYR A 67 0.94 -1.47 2.14
C TYR A 67 -0.05 -2.30 1.32
N ASP A 68 -0.30 -1.89 0.09
CA ASP A 68 -1.11 -2.67 -0.85
C ASP A 68 -0.61 -2.53 -2.29
N VAL A 69 -0.88 -3.58 -3.09
CA VAL A 69 -0.74 -3.59 -4.55
C VAL A 69 -2.15 -3.54 -5.14
N PRO A 70 -2.70 -2.32 -5.42
CA PRO A 70 -4.12 -2.15 -5.68
C PRO A 70 -4.58 -2.59 -7.07
N ASN A 71 -3.67 -2.79 -8.02
CA ASN A 71 -3.96 -3.28 -9.36
C ASN A 71 -3.20 -4.58 -9.62
N GLY A 72 -3.93 -5.66 -9.99
CA GLY A 72 -3.30 -6.94 -10.29
C GLY A 72 -2.41 -7.44 -9.15
N ASN A 73 -2.92 -7.41 -7.92
CA ASN A 73 -2.16 -7.76 -6.71
C ASN A 73 -1.24 -8.97 -6.90
N ASN A 74 -0.02 -8.86 -6.44
CA ASN A 74 0.95 -9.94 -6.49
C ASN A 74 1.07 -10.60 -5.10
N PRO A 75 0.72 -11.91 -4.92
CA PRO A 75 0.51 -12.90 -5.99
C PRO A 75 -0.96 -13.17 -6.37
N ALA A 76 -1.95 -12.48 -5.77
CA ALA A 76 -3.36 -12.85 -5.85
C ALA A 76 -4.01 -12.56 -7.23
N GLY A 77 -3.47 -11.65 -8.02
CA GLY A 77 -4.00 -11.29 -9.35
C GLY A 77 -5.30 -10.47 -9.32
N VAL A 78 -5.77 -10.05 -8.13
CA VAL A 78 -7.00 -9.29 -7.96
C VAL A 78 -6.72 -7.79 -7.89
N SER A 79 -7.73 -6.96 -8.17
CA SER A 79 -7.62 -5.50 -8.07
C SER A 79 -8.57 -4.95 -7.01
N LEU A 80 -8.13 -3.91 -6.32
CA LEU A 80 -8.92 -3.20 -5.32
C LEU A 80 -10.07 -2.45 -5.98
N SER A 81 -11.31 -2.75 -5.59
CA SER A 81 -12.51 -2.13 -6.18
C SER A 81 -12.58 -0.62 -5.88
N PRO A 82 -13.31 0.17 -6.71
CA PRO A 82 -13.49 1.61 -6.47
C PRO A 82 -14.02 1.94 -5.08
N GLU A 83 -14.99 1.17 -4.58
CA GLU A 83 -15.58 1.36 -3.26
C GLU A 83 -14.54 1.14 -2.17
N ARG A 84 -13.71 0.10 -2.32
CA ARG A 84 -12.65 -0.21 -1.34
C ARG A 84 -11.51 0.80 -1.40
N ARG A 85 -11.21 1.41 -2.56
CA ARG A 85 -10.25 2.53 -2.64
C ARG A 85 -10.72 3.70 -1.79
N GLY A 86 -11.98 4.10 -1.94
CA GLY A 86 -12.57 5.15 -1.11
C GLY A 86 -12.57 4.81 0.38
N HIS A 87 -12.95 3.58 0.73
CA HIS A 87 -12.94 3.14 2.14
C HIS A 87 -11.53 3.07 2.72
N LEU A 88 -10.53 2.63 1.97
CA LEU A 88 -9.13 2.58 2.41
C LEU A 88 -8.59 3.98 2.74
N LEU A 89 -8.89 4.98 1.90
CA LEU A 89 -8.54 6.38 2.16
C LEU A 89 -9.24 6.92 3.42
N GLN A 90 -10.53 6.61 3.61
CA GLN A 90 -11.26 6.98 4.83
C GLN A 90 -10.63 6.36 6.09
N LEU A 91 -10.19 5.11 6.02
CA LEU A 91 -9.50 4.45 7.13
C LEU A 91 -8.14 5.10 7.41
N ALA A 92 -7.38 5.45 6.38
CA ALA A 92 -6.12 6.17 6.53
C ALA A 92 -6.33 7.52 7.25
N SER A 93 -7.35 8.28 6.86
CA SER A 93 -7.75 9.52 7.53
C SER A 93 -8.17 9.28 8.98
N LYS A 94 -9.09 8.34 9.22
CA LYS A 94 -9.68 8.04 10.54
C LYS A 94 -8.65 7.60 11.59
N TYR A 95 -7.63 6.87 11.16
CA TYR A 95 -6.61 6.28 12.02
C TYR A 95 -5.25 6.94 11.93
N ASP A 96 -5.15 8.06 11.18
CA ASP A 96 -3.92 8.82 10.95
C ASP A 96 -2.77 7.95 10.41
N LEU A 97 -3.06 7.25 9.30
CA LEU A 97 -2.12 6.33 8.66
C LEU A 97 -1.68 6.87 7.30
N LEU A 98 -0.49 6.47 6.87
CA LEU A 98 -0.07 6.58 5.48
C LEU A 98 -0.50 5.33 4.70
N ILE A 99 -0.61 5.47 3.38
CA ILE A 99 -0.77 4.36 2.45
C ILE A 99 0.46 4.30 1.55
N LEU A 100 1.08 3.14 1.49
CA LEU A 100 2.13 2.84 0.53
C LEU A 100 1.50 2.05 -0.62
N GLU A 101 1.16 2.77 -1.69
CA GLU A 101 0.56 2.23 -2.92
C GLU A 101 1.67 1.71 -3.83
N ASP A 102 1.85 0.40 -3.93
CA ASP A 102 2.81 -0.23 -4.83
C ASP A 102 2.09 -0.66 -6.12
N ASP A 103 2.27 0.12 -7.20
CA ASP A 103 1.42 -0.01 -8.38
C ASP A 103 2.19 -0.18 -9.71
N PRO A 104 3.00 -1.24 -9.85
CA PRO A 104 3.73 -1.51 -11.08
C PRO A 104 2.84 -2.03 -12.22
N TYR A 105 1.56 -2.32 -11.95
CA TYR A 105 0.67 -3.01 -12.88
C TYR A 105 -0.48 -2.16 -13.43
N GLN A 106 -0.63 -0.91 -13.00
CA GLN A 106 -1.73 -0.03 -13.46
C GLN A 106 -1.83 0.05 -15.00
N LEU A 107 -0.68 0.14 -15.66
CA LEU A 107 -0.62 0.25 -17.14
C LEU A 107 -0.54 -1.11 -17.85
N VAL A 108 -0.53 -2.22 -17.09
CA VAL A 108 -0.51 -3.59 -17.63
C VAL A 108 -1.89 -4.22 -17.44
N GLN A 109 -2.90 -3.62 -18.04
CA GLN A 109 -4.28 -4.12 -17.98
C GLN A 109 -4.57 -4.99 -19.21
N LEU A 110 -5.13 -6.18 -18.98
CA LEU A 110 -5.48 -7.13 -20.02
C LEU A 110 -6.92 -6.95 -20.53
N GLU A 111 -7.71 -6.14 -19.84
CA GLU A 111 -9.10 -5.85 -20.19
C GLU A 111 -9.18 -4.52 -20.94
N ASP A 112 -10.07 -4.47 -21.94
CA ASP A 112 -10.35 -3.24 -22.70
C ASP A 112 -11.27 -2.31 -21.90
N ARG A 113 -10.70 -1.73 -20.84
CA ARG A 113 -11.34 -0.74 -19.97
C ARG A 113 -10.34 0.31 -19.54
N ASP A 114 -10.83 1.49 -19.22
CA ASP A 114 -10.01 2.54 -18.63
C ASP A 114 -9.39 2.08 -17.30
N PRO A 115 -8.12 2.40 -17.04
CA PRO A 115 -7.49 2.13 -15.77
C PRO A 115 -8.25 2.75 -14.60
N LEU A 116 -8.37 2.03 -13.49
CA LEU A 116 -8.93 2.59 -12.27
C LEU A 116 -8.06 3.75 -11.78
N PRO A 117 -8.65 4.81 -11.21
CA PRO A 117 -7.88 5.90 -10.62
C PRO A 117 -6.99 5.38 -9.48
N THR A 118 -5.77 5.89 -9.38
CA THR A 118 -4.85 5.50 -8.30
C THR A 118 -5.36 5.97 -6.94
N LEU A 119 -4.94 5.30 -5.86
CA LEU A 119 -5.23 5.80 -4.51
C LEU A 119 -4.70 7.21 -4.34
N GLN A 120 -3.48 7.48 -4.85
CA GLN A 120 -2.90 8.83 -4.81
C GLN A 120 -3.76 9.87 -5.53
N SER A 121 -4.35 9.55 -6.69
CA SER A 121 -5.20 10.51 -7.43
C SER A 121 -6.53 10.79 -6.74
N LEU A 122 -6.97 9.89 -5.85
CA LEU A 122 -8.21 10.01 -5.08
C LEU A 122 -7.99 10.62 -3.69
N ASP A 123 -6.73 10.82 -3.29
CA ASP A 123 -6.35 11.23 -1.94
C ASP A 123 -6.36 12.76 -1.78
N PRO A 124 -7.32 13.34 -1.01
CA PRO A 124 -7.37 14.78 -0.77
C PRO A 124 -6.49 15.23 0.40
N GLU A 125 -5.91 14.30 1.17
CA GLU A 125 -5.22 14.58 2.43
C GLU A 125 -3.70 14.35 2.37
N GLU A 126 -3.17 14.04 1.19
CA GLU A 126 -1.73 13.80 0.98
C GLU A 126 -1.17 12.66 1.86
N ARG A 127 -1.94 11.56 2.01
CA ARG A 127 -1.58 10.38 2.80
C ARG A 127 -1.00 9.24 1.99
N VAL A 128 -1.03 9.34 0.65
CA VAL A 128 -0.59 8.27 -0.23
C VAL A 128 0.81 8.55 -0.76
N VAL A 129 1.70 7.59 -0.54
CA VAL A 129 3.00 7.51 -1.24
C VAL A 129 2.91 6.39 -2.25
N ARG A 130 3.01 6.73 -3.52
CA ARG A 130 2.91 5.78 -4.61
C ARG A 130 4.29 5.39 -5.13
N LEU A 131 4.44 4.09 -5.39
CA LEU A 131 5.61 3.48 -6.01
C LEU A 131 5.25 2.96 -7.39
N ASP A 132 6.02 3.32 -8.38
CA ASP A 132 5.91 2.86 -9.76
C ASP A 132 7.20 2.22 -10.25
N SER A 133 7.07 1.32 -11.23
CA SER A 133 8.20 0.62 -11.81
C SER A 133 8.11 0.53 -13.33
N PHE A 134 9.21 0.84 -14.01
CA PHE A 134 9.34 0.61 -15.46
C PHE A 134 9.56 -0.85 -15.84
N SER A 135 9.77 -1.72 -14.86
CA SER A 135 10.09 -3.14 -15.09
C SER A 135 8.98 -3.91 -15.82
N LYS A 136 7.72 -3.47 -15.71
CA LYS A 136 6.57 -4.17 -16.30
C LYS A 136 6.07 -3.55 -17.60
N ILE A 137 6.35 -2.26 -17.81
CA ILE A 137 5.85 -1.50 -18.95
C ILE A 137 6.93 -1.20 -19.99
N PHE A 138 8.20 -1.32 -19.62
CA PHE A 138 9.32 -1.05 -20.54
C PHE A 138 10.35 -2.18 -20.55
N ALA A 139 11.24 -2.26 -19.55
CA ALA A 139 12.23 -3.33 -19.47
C ALA A 139 12.68 -3.57 -18.03
N PRO A 140 12.61 -4.83 -17.53
CA PRO A 140 13.00 -5.14 -16.17
C PRO A 140 14.51 -4.92 -15.90
N GLY A 141 15.34 -5.01 -16.93
CA GLY A 141 16.80 -4.81 -16.83
C GLY A 141 17.23 -3.37 -16.53
N LEU A 142 16.37 -2.38 -16.77
CA LEU A 142 16.68 -0.97 -16.49
C LEU A 142 16.78 -0.66 -15.00
N ARG A 143 16.16 -1.43 -14.15
CA ARG A 143 16.10 -1.22 -12.69
C ARG A 143 15.66 0.20 -12.30
N LEU A 144 14.74 0.78 -13.07
CA LEU A 144 14.18 2.10 -12.84
C LEU A 144 12.77 2.00 -12.26
N GLY A 145 12.51 2.90 -11.34
CA GLY A 145 11.20 3.18 -10.76
C GLY A 145 11.19 4.59 -10.20
N TYR A 146 10.05 5.05 -9.75
CA TYR A 146 9.92 6.33 -9.07
C TYR A 146 8.92 6.23 -7.93
N ALA A 147 9.05 7.17 -7.01
CA ALA A 147 8.08 7.39 -5.95
C ALA A 147 7.44 8.77 -6.14
N SER A 148 6.14 8.86 -5.94
CA SER A 148 5.40 10.11 -5.90
C SER A 148 4.55 10.18 -4.62
N GLY A 149 4.32 11.41 -4.11
CA GLY A 149 3.60 11.60 -2.86
C GLY A 149 3.78 13.01 -2.31
N PRO A 150 3.42 13.23 -1.05
CA PRO A 150 3.57 14.52 -0.39
C PRO A 150 5.00 15.05 -0.50
N ALA A 151 5.15 16.32 -0.85
CA ALA A 151 6.46 16.91 -1.10
C ALA A 151 7.42 16.78 0.10
N GLU A 152 6.87 16.87 1.30
CA GLU A 152 7.65 16.71 2.54
C GLU A 152 8.24 15.30 2.65
N ILE A 153 7.44 14.27 2.36
CA ILE A 153 7.89 12.88 2.40
C ILE A 153 8.93 12.63 1.30
N ILE A 154 8.65 13.09 0.07
CA ILE A 154 9.55 12.85 -1.07
C ILE A 154 10.92 13.50 -0.88
N ARG A 155 11.02 14.63 -0.20
CA ARG A 155 12.33 15.26 0.12
C ARG A 155 13.24 14.34 0.92
N TYR A 156 12.71 13.51 1.81
CA TYR A 156 13.52 12.56 2.58
C TYR A 156 14.09 11.41 1.75
N PHE A 157 13.55 11.17 0.53
CA PHE A 157 14.13 10.19 -0.40
C PHE A 157 15.35 10.71 -1.15
N GLN A 158 15.62 12.01 -1.12
CA GLN A 158 16.69 12.65 -1.85
C GLN A 158 17.96 12.85 -0.98
N LEU A 159 17.86 12.50 0.29
CA LEU A 159 18.95 12.57 1.27
C LEU A 159 19.64 11.21 1.43
#